data_9e063e742af7fb0d7316af1d1823b8f7
#
_entry.id   9e063e742af7fb0d7316af1d1823b8f7
#
_cell.length_a   1.000
_cell.length_b   1.000
_cell.length_c   1.000
_cell.angle_alpha   90.00
_cell.angle_beta   90.00
_cell.angle_gamma   90.00
#
_symmetry.space_group_name_H-M   'P 1'
#
loop_
_entity.id
_entity.type
_entity.pdbx_description
1 polymer ?
#
loop_
_entity_poly.entity_id
_entity_poly.type
_entity_poly.pdbx_seq_one_letter_code
_entity_poly.pdbx_strand_id
1 'polypeptide(L)'
;LDQIVSEIQGIQREARTHGFRDRPLYPMIVLRTPKGWTGPKVVDGLPIENTFRAHQVPLAELGSKPEHLKMLEDWMKSYKPEELF
;
A
#
# COMPACT_ATOMS: atom_id res chain seq x y z
N LEU A 1 -1.01 -4.37 -13.35
CA LEU A 1 -0.74 -3.01 -12.87
C LEU A 1 -0.10 -2.14 -13.96
N ASP A 2 0.93 -2.62 -14.62
CA ASP A 2 1.62 -1.88 -15.69
C ASP A 2 0.69 -1.51 -16.85
N GLN A 3 -0.22 -2.41 -17.23
CA GLN A 3 -1.22 -2.14 -18.26
C GLN A 3 -2.12 -0.97 -17.85
N ILE A 4 -2.57 -0.93 -16.60
CA ILE A 4 -3.44 0.13 -16.09
C ILE A 4 -2.71 1.47 -16.06
N VAL A 5 -1.47 1.50 -15.62
CA VAL A 5 -0.64 2.71 -15.64
C VAL A 5 -0.45 3.21 -17.06
N SER A 6 -0.19 2.30 -18.02
CA SER A 6 -0.06 2.66 -19.44
C SER A 6 -1.35 3.24 -20.02
N GLU A 7 -2.51 2.69 -19.66
CA GLU A 7 -3.81 3.23 -20.08
C GLU A 7 -4.04 4.63 -19.52
N ILE A 8 -3.75 4.87 -18.25
CA ILE A 8 -3.86 6.20 -17.62
C ILE A 8 -2.94 7.20 -18.31
N GLN A 9 -1.70 6.82 -18.57
CA GLN A 9 -0.74 7.67 -19.26
C GLN A 9 -1.19 7.98 -20.70
N GLY A 10 -1.81 7.04 -21.39
CA GLY A 10 -2.41 7.24 -22.71
C GLY A 10 -3.52 8.28 -22.67
N ILE A 11 -4.45 8.19 -21.72
CA ILE A 11 -5.53 9.17 -21.52
C ILE A 11 -4.97 10.56 -21.27
N GLN A 12 -3.97 10.67 -20.39
CA GLN A 12 -3.32 11.94 -20.08
C GLN A 12 -2.61 12.54 -21.30
N ARG A 13 -1.96 11.71 -22.09
CA ARG A 13 -1.26 12.14 -23.31
C ARG A 13 -2.25 12.67 -24.34
N GLU A 14 -3.34 11.97 -24.61
CA GLU A 14 -4.39 12.43 -25.51
C GLU A 14 -4.97 13.78 -25.09
N ALA A 15 -5.23 13.98 -23.82
CA ALA A 15 -5.73 15.24 -23.30
C ALA A 15 -4.74 16.39 -23.50
N ARG A 16 -3.45 16.15 -23.30
CA ARG A 16 -2.41 17.18 -23.38
C ARG A 16 -1.99 17.51 -24.81
N THR A 17 -1.91 16.49 -25.68
CA THR A 17 -1.40 16.67 -27.06
C THR A 17 -2.49 16.98 -28.07
N HIS A 18 -3.68 16.41 -27.91
CA HIS A 18 -4.78 16.56 -28.88
C HIS A 18 -5.97 17.35 -28.35
N GLY A 19 -5.89 17.86 -27.11
CA GLY A 19 -6.97 18.62 -26.49
C GLY A 19 -8.23 17.78 -26.25
N PHE A 20 -8.10 16.46 -26.15
CA PHE A 20 -9.21 15.56 -25.88
C PHE A 20 -9.83 15.88 -24.53
N ARG A 21 -11.11 16.24 -24.52
CA ARG A 21 -11.84 16.70 -23.32
C ARG A 21 -13.08 15.87 -23.00
N ASP A 22 -13.36 14.84 -23.80
CA ASP A 22 -14.46 13.93 -23.51
C ASP A 22 -14.14 13.09 -22.29
N ARG A 23 -15.18 12.57 -21.62
CA ARG A 23 -14.98 11.72 -20.45
C ARG A 23 -14.40 10.37 -20.88
N PRO A 24 -13.16 10.05 -20.54
CA PRO A 24 -12.58 8.76 -20.87
C PRO A 24 -13.15 7.66 -19.96
N LEU A 25 -13.01 6.41 -20.41
CA LEU A 25 -13.23 5.24 -19.54
C LEU A 25 -11.94 4.94 -18.81
N TYR A 26 -11.89 5.32 -17.53
CA TYR A 26 -10.73 5.04 -16.68
C TYR A 26 -10.72 3.56 -16.29
N PRO A 27 -9.53 2.93 -16.26
CA PRO A 27 -9.40 1.59 -15.73
C PRO A 27 -9.64 1.58 -14.22
N MET A 28 -10.07 0.43 -13.70
CA MET A 28 -10.28 0.21 -12.28
C MET A 28 -9.56 -1.06 -11.85
N ILE A 29 -8.90 -1.00 -10.70
CA ILE A 29 -8.27 -2.15 -10.06
C ILE A 29 -9.19 -2.66 -8.94
N VAL A 30 -9.51 -3.95 -8.98
CA VAL A 30 -10.16 -4.62 -7.85
C VAL A 30 -9.11 -5.45 -7.13
N LEU A 31 -8.60 -4.92 -6.03
CA LEU A 31 -7.57 -5.58 -5.23
C LEU A 31 -8.23 -6.39 -4.11
N ARG A 32 -8.05 -7.72 -4.14
CA ARG A 32 -8.57 -8.63 -3.12
C ARG A 32 -7.41 -9.21 -2.32
N THR A 33 -7.34 -8.87 -1.05
CA THR A 33 -6.27 -9.31 -0.16
C THR A 33 -6.83 -9.66 1.22
N PRO A 34 -6.11 -10.44 2.03
CA PRO A 34 -6.37 -10.47 3.46
C PRO A 34 -6.23 -9.07 4.06
N LYS A 35 -7.03 -8.74 5.06
CA LYS A 35 -6.91 -7.47 5.77
C LYS A 35 -5.54 -7.38 6.44
N GLY A 36 -4.83 -6.26 6.26
CA GLY A 36 -3.48 -6.11 6.79
C GLY A 36 -2.39 -6.84 6.01
N TRP A 37 -2.69 -7.25 4.78
CA TRP A 37 -1.71 -7.85 3.89
C TRP A 37 -0.49 -6.94 3.73
N THR A 38 0.69 -7.52 3.78
CA THR A 38 2.00 -6.86 3.81
C THR A 38 2.39 -6.20 5.15
N GLY A 39 1.45 -6.06 6.06
CA GLY A 39 1.77 -5.58 7.42
C GLY A 39 2.42 -6.66 8.30
N PRO A 40 2.73 -6.31 9.56
CA PRO A 40 3.23 -7.30 10.52
C PRO A 40 2.24 -8.45 10.70
N LYS A 41 2.73 -9.69 10.66
CA LYS A 41 1.88 -10.87 10.79
C LYS A 41 1.45 -11.11 12.23
N VAL A 42 2.35 -10.87 13.18
CA VAL A 42 2.15 -11.10 14.61
C VAL A 42 2.74 -9.92 15.40
N VAL A 43 2.00 -9.41 16.34
CA VAL A 43 2.45 -8.37 17.29
C VAL A 43 2.05 -8.81 18.70
N ASP A 44 3.00 -8.77 19.64
CA ASP A 44 2.80 -9.20 21.02
C ASP A 44 2.24 -10.64 21.13
N GLY A 45 2.68 -11.54 20.25
CA GLY A 45 2.21 -12.92 20.21
C GLY A 45 0.81 -13.13 19.64
N LEU A 46 0.14 -12.06 19.15
CA LEU A 46 -1.20 -12.12 18.61
C LEU A 46 -1.20 -11.95 17.08
N PRO A 47 -1.97 -12.75 16.34
CA PRO A 47 -2.07 -12.62 14.90
C PRO A 47 -2.75 -11.30 14.53
N ILE A 48 -2.22 -10.63 13.50
CA ILE A 48 -2.70 -9.35 12.99
C ILE A 48 -3.41 -9.54 11.65
N GLU A 49 -2.73 -10.14 10.66
CA GLU A 49 -3.29 -10.31 9.32
C GLU A 49 -4.62 -11.05 9.35
N ASN A 50 -5.59 -10.55 8.61
CA ASN A 50 -6.94 -11.09 8.49
C ASN A 50 -7.73 -11.14 9.82
N THR A 51 -7.33 -10.33 10.79
CA THR A 51 -8.06 -10.18 12.06
C THR A 51 -8.51 -8.73 12.27
N PHE A 52 -9.35 -8.51 13.28
CA PHE A 52 -9.77 -7.15 13.63
C PHE A 52 -8.59 -6.26 14.05
N ARG A 53 -7.48 -6.87 14.49
CA ARG A 53 -6.28 -6.13 14.90
C ARG A 53 -5.62 -5.40 13.73
N ALA A 54 -5.78 -5.88 12.50
CA ALA A 54 -5.31 -5.18 11.30
C ALA A 54 -6.09 -3.89 11.02
N HIS A 55 -7.27 -3.72 11.61
CA HIS A 55 -8.08 -2.50 11.50
C HIS A 55 -7.64 -1.42 12.50
N GLN A 56 -7.11 -1.83 13.63
CA GLN A 56 -6.55 -0.94 14.65
C GLN A 56 -5.09 -0.61 14.31
N VAL A 57 -4.45 0.22 15.12
CA VAL A 57 -3.02 0.52 14.98
C VAL A 57 -2.21 -0.62 15.60
N PRO A 58 -1.61 -1.52 14.81
CA PRO A 58 -0.95 -2.72 15.36
C PRO A 58 0.27 -2.40 16.24
N LEU A 59 0.92 -1.26 16.01
CA LEU A 59 2.13 -0.83 16.69
C LEU A 59 1.88 0.52 17.39
N ALA A 60 0.91 0.55 18.29
CA ALA A 60 0.45 1.79 18.92
C ALA A 60 1.40 2.31 20.03
N GLU A 61 2.26 1.46 20.58
CA GLU A 61 3.07 1.78 21.76
C GLU A 61 4.55 2.01 21.44
N LEU A 62 4.82 2.75 20.37
CA LEU A 62 6.19 3.01 19.89
C LEU A 62 7.06 3.75 20.92
N GLY A 63 6.46 4.61 21.72
CA GLY A 63 7.17 5.39 22.73
C GLY A 63 7.47 4.62 24.01
N SER A 64 6.71 3.58 24.31
CA SER A 64 6.82 2.81 25.57
C SER A 64 7.38 1.41 25.38
N LYS A 65 7.30 0.85 24.18
CA LYS A 65 7.80 -0.50 23.85
C LYS A 65 8.86 -0.43 22.75
N PRO A 66 10.16 -0.51 23.09
CA PRO A 66 11.24 -0.50 22.09
C PRO A 66 11.11 -1.60 21.03
N GLU A 67 10.55 -2.75 21.38
CA GLU A 67 10.31 -3.86 20.47
C GLU A 67 9.29 -3.50 19.37
N HIS A 68 8.31 -2.64 19.66
CA HIS A 68 7.38 -2.14 18.64
C HIS A 68 8.08 -1.21 17.66
N LEU A 69 8.95 -0.34 18.13
CA LEU A 69 9.76 0.55 17.29
C LEU A 69 10.65 -0.25 16.34
N LYS A 70 11.32 -1.26 16.89
CA LYS A 70 12.19 -2.15 16.11
C LYS A 70 11.39 -2.92 15.04
N MET A 71 10.21 -3.41 15.40
CA MET A 71 9.32 -4.12 14.46
C MET A 71 8.84 -3.19 13.36
N LEU A 72 8.50 -1.95 13.68
CA LEU A 72 8.12 -0.94 12.68
C LEU A 72 9.26 -0.66 11.72
N GLU A 73 10.47 -0.46 12.24
CA GLU A 73 11.67 -0.24 11.42
C GLU A 73 11.91 -1.41 10.46
N ASP A 74 11.90 -2.64 10.99
CA ASP A 74 12.14 -3.84 10.18
C ASP A 74 11.06 -4.02 9.11
N TRP A 75 9.80 -3.75 9.45
CA TRP A 75 8.70 -3.80 8.49
C TRP A 75 8.88 -2.77 7.37
N MET A 76 9.19 -1.52 7.71
CA MET A 76 9.42 -0.47 6.70
C MET A 76 10.60 -0.80 5.80
N LYS A 77 11.70 -1.32 6.37
CA LYS A 77 12.87 -1.75 5.60
C LYS A 77 12.59 -2.94 4.70
N SER A 78 11.61 -3.79 5.04
CA SER A 78 11.24 -4.94 4.21
C SER A 78 10.72 -4.56 2.82
N TYR A 79 10.27 -3.32 2.64
CA TYR A 79 9.86 -2.81 1.34
C TYR A 79 11.03 -2.36 0.45
N LYS A 80 12.26 -2.38 0.98
CA LYS A 80 13.48 -2.00 0.26
C LYS A 80 13.38 -0.61 -0.39
N PRO A 81 13.12 0.43 0.40
CA PRO A 81 12.93 1.77 -0.14
C PRO A 81 14.14 2.26 -0.94
N GLU A 82 15.35 1.79 -0.63
CA GLU A 82 16.56 2.12 -1.36
C GLU A 82 16.58 1.60 -2.82
N GLU A 83 15.74 0.62 -3.13
CA GLU A 83 15.58 0.12 -4.50
C GLU A 83 14.50 0.89 -5.28
N LEU A 84 13.66 1.66 -4.58
CA LEU A 84 12.52 2.35 -5.15
C LEU A 84 12.77 3.85 -5.38
N PHE A 85 13.69 4.43 -4.63
CA PHE A 85 13.94 5.87 -4.63
C PHE A 85 15.40 6.24 -4.84
#